data_1f204c56e931a372f39135b097e838e6
#
_entry.id   1f204c56e931a372f39135b097e838e6
#
_cell.length_a   1.000
_cell.length_b   1.000
_cell.length_c   1.000
_cell.angle_alpha   90.00
_cell.angle_beta   90.00
_cell.angle_gamma   90.00
#
_symmetry.space_group_name_H-M   'P 1'
#
loop_
_entity.id
_entity.type
_entity.pdbx_description
1 polymer ?
#
loop_
_entity_poly.entity_id
_entity_poly.type
_entity_poly.pdbx_seq_one_letter_code
_entity_poly.pdbx_strand_id
1 'polypeptide(L)'
;MIDLQSILAYYPPQLATNAAFHKHILKEYIELLALEHLSQSPHAPKLVFIGGTNLRLVLGLDRFSEDLDFDCKRLTADEFVLMTDALVEHLRLNGLRVELRDKENPRLTAFRRNIYFPELLFDLNLTGHREERFLMKIEAQDQGVDYIPQTAMVSRNGFFFPVTVPAKGTMLSMKLAALLARAKGRDFYDTIFLWQQTDPDYGFLHQRCGIDTPEMLKKALSDKLDTTDLELKQKDFEHLLFNPSRSTQILHFRQFIEKML
;
A
#
# COMPACT_ATOMS: atom_id res chain seq x y z
N MET A 1 4.28 -24.84 7.56
CA MET A 1 5.17 -23.87 8.24
C MET A 1 5.79 -23.02 7.15
N ILE A 2 5.80 -21.70 7.28
CA ILE A 2 6.43 -20.80 6.31
C ILE A 2 7.95 -21.08 6.27
N ASP A 3 8.47 -21.27 5.05
CA ASP A 3 9.90 -21.42 4.82
C ASP A 3 10.46 -20.14 4.17
N LEU A 4 11.24 -19.39 4.94
CA LEU A 4 11.81 -18.13 4.48
C LEU A 4 12.72 -18.31 3.25
N GLN A 5 13.48 -19.39 3.16
CA GLN A 5 14.40 -19.62 2.04
C GLN A 5 13.64 -19.80 0.72
N SER A 6 12.53 -20.53 0.75
CA SER A 6 11.64 -20.67 -0.39
C SER A 6 11.02 -19.33 -0.81
N ILE A 7 10.67 -18.46 0.15
CA ILE A 7 10.16 -17.11 -0.16
C ILE A 7 11.25 -16.24 -0.79
N LEU A 8 12.46 -16.23 -0.23
CA LEU A 8 13.59 -15.44 -0.74
C LEU A 8 13.96 -15.82 -2.18
N ALA A 9 13.75 -17.08 -2.58
CA ALA A 9 14.04 -17.55 -3.93
C ALA A 9 13.20 -16.86 -5.04
N TYR A 10 12.07 -16.25 -4.69
CA TYR A 10 11.26 -15.45 -5.62
C TYR A 10 11.81 -14.04 -5.89
N TYR A 11 12.79 -13.58 -5.11
CA TYR A 11 13.31 -12.22 -5.20
C TYR A 11 14.67 -12.16 -5.88
N PRO A 12 14.99 -11.04 -6.56
CA PRO A 12 16.32 -10.84 -7.11
C PRO A 12 17.40 -10.98 -6.05
N PRO A 13 18.60 -11.52 -6.38
CA PRO A 13 19.67 -11.73 -5.42
C PRO A 13 20.01 -10.51 -4.56
N GLN A 14 19.97 -9.31 -5.14
CA GLN A 14 20.26 -8.06 -4.43
C GLN A 14 19.31 -7.78 -3.26
N LEU A 15 18.06 -8.26 -3.34
CA LEU A 15 17.08 -8.16 -2.27
C LEU A 15 17.15 -9.38 -1.34
N ALA A 16 17.23 -10.58 -1.92
CA ALA A 16 17.21 -11.83 -1.17
C ALA A 16 18.43 -12.02 -0.25
N THR A 17 19.61 -11.52 -0.62
CA THR A 17 20.83 -11.63 0.19
C THR A 17 20.99 -10.52 1.23
N ASN A 18 20.18 -9.46 1.16
CA ASN A 18 20.23 -8.35 2.11
C ASN A 18 19.30 -8.60 3.30
N ALA A 19 19.86 -8.92 4.45
CA ALA A 19 19.10 -9.21 5.66
C ALA A 19 18.15 -8.06 6.10
N ALA A 20 18.45 -6.81 5.75
CA ALA A 20 17.59 -5.68 6.06
C ALA A 20 16.22 -5.77 5.35
N PHE A 21 16.14 -6.49 4.23
CA PHE A 21 14.89 -6.65 3.48
C PHE A 21 14.09 -7.90 3.84
N HIS A 22 14.65 -8.85 4.60
CA HIS A 22 13.99 -10.12 4.87
C HIS A 22 12.63 -9.95 5.57
N LYS A 23 12.51 -8.99 6.51
CA LYS A 23 11.24 -8.69 7.18
C LYS A 23 10.20 -8.13 6.20
N HIS A 24 10.62 -7.28 5.26
CA HIS A 24 9.73 -6.71 4.23
C HIS A 24 9.33 -7.77 3.21
N ILE A 25 10.25 -8.64 2.81
CA ILE A 25 9.98 -9.77 1.90
C ILE A 25 8.97 -10.74 2.52
N LEU A 26 9.16 -11.10 3.79
CA LEU A 26 8.22 -11.93 4.53
C LEU A 26 6.83 -11.28 4.58
N LYS A 27 6.79 -9.97 4.84
CA LYS A 27 5.54 -9.23 4.92
C LYS A 27 4.82 -9.21 3.57
N GLU A 28 5.52 -8.89 2.47
CA GLU A 28 4.96 -8.91 1.12
C GLU A 28 4.40 -10.30 0.75
N TYR A 29 5.06 -11.39 1.17
CA TYR A 29 4.54 -12.74 0.96
C TYR A 29 3.23 -12.98 1.73
N ILE A 30 3.15 -12.56 2.99
CA ILE A 30 1.92 -12.70 3.79
C ILE A 30 0.81 -11.79 3.24
N GLU A 31 1.14 -10.61 2.76
CA GLU A 31 0.19 -9.72 2.07
C GLU A 31 -0.37 -10.35 0.79
N LEU A 32 0.46 -11.04 0.00
CA LEU A 32 0.03 -11.80 -1.18
C LEU A 32 -0.94 -12.92 -0.80
N LEU A 33 -0.60 -13.71 0.22
CA LEU A 33 -1.45 -14.79 0.73
C LEU A 33 -2.81 -14.25 1.22
N ALA A 34 -2.78 -13.13 1.92
CA ALA A 34 -3.99 -12.47 2.42
C ALA A 34 -4.83 -11.90 1.26
N LEU A 35 -4.19 -11.23 0.31
CA LEU A 35 -4.87 -10.58 -0.82
C LEU A 35 -5.51 -11.62 -1.75
N GLU A 36 -4.85 -12.75 -2.00
CA GLU A 36 -5.42 -13.87 -2.76
C GLU A 36 -6.72 -14.36 -2.11
N HIS A 37 -6.69 -14.63 -0.80
CA HIS A 37 -7.88 -15.05 -0.05
C HIS A 37 -8.99 -14.00 -0.10
N LEU A 38 -8.66 -12.73 0.13
CA LEU A 38 -9.64 -11.63 0.08
C LEU A 38 -10.25 -11.46 -1.31
N SER A 39 -9.47 -11.68 -2.38
CA SER A 39 -9.96 -11.58 -3.76
C SER A 39 -11.01 -12.65 -4.11
N GLN A 40 -11.02 -13.75 -3.38
CA GLN A 40 -11.97 -14.86 -3.54
C GLN A 40 -13.18 -14.75 -2.59
N SER A 41 -13.19 -13.76 -1.70
CA SER A 41 -14.29 -13.52 -0.76
C SER A 41 -15.59 -13.18 -1.48
N PRO A 42 -16.77 -13.57 -0.98
CA PRO A 42 -18.06 -13.09 -1.47
C PRO A 42 -18.20 -11.56 -1.45
N HIS A 43 -17.42 -10.89 -0.61
CA HIS A 43 -17.40 -9.42 -0.48
C HIS A 43 -16.37 -8.73 -1.37
N ALA A 44 -15.52 -9.47 -2.11
CA ALA A 44 -14.51 -8.92 -3.00
C ALA A 44 -15.06 -7.89 -4.02
N PRO A 45 -16.29 -8.03 -4.57
CA PRO A 45 -16.87 -7.02 -5.47
C PRO A 45 -17.11 -5.65 -4.82
N LYS A 46 -17.11 -5.57 -3.49
CA LYS A 46 -17.24 -4.30 -2.74
C LYS A 46 -15.91 -3.62 -2.45
N LEU A 47 -14.79 -4.26 -2.79
CA LEU A 47 -13.43 -3.81 -2.50
C LEU A 47 -12.71 -3.42 -3.79
N VAL A 48 -12.03 -2.29 -3.75
CA VAL A 48 -11.10 -1.85 -4.79
C VAL A 48 -9.73 -1.70 -4.14
N PHE A 49 -8.77 -2.52 -4.56
CA PHE A 49 -7.43 -2.55 -4.00
C PHE A 49 -6.64 -1.31 -4.38
N ILE A 50 -6.23 -0.52 -3.41
CA ILE A 50 -5.54 0.77 -3.58
C ILE A 50 -4.22 0.80 -2.78
N GLY A 51 -3.64 1.96 -2.61
CA GLY A 51 -2.52 2.18 -1.70
C GLY A 51 -1.16 1.81 -2.27
N GLY A 52 -0.16 1.77 -1.37
CA GLY A 52 1.23 1.48 -1.75
C GLY A 52 1.44 0.04 -2.18
N THR A 53 0.72 -0.89 -1.56
CA THR A 53 0.83 -2.32 -1.87
C THR A 53 0.24 -2.64 -3.24
N ASN A 54 -0.82 -1.93 -3.68
CA ASN A 54 -1.28 -2.00 -5.08
C ASN A 54 -0.17 -1.57 -6.04
N LEU A 55 0.46 -0.40 -5.81
CA LEU A 55 1.54 0.08 -6.68
C LEU A 55 2.69 -0.92 -6.75
N ARG A 56 3.00 -1.58 -5.64
CA ARG A 56 4.04 -2.59 -5.56
C ARG A 56 3.66 -3.88 -6.30
N LEU A 57 2.52 -4.47 -5.99
CA LEU A 57 2.14 -5.80 -6.46
C LEU A 57 1.59 -5.80 -7.89
N VAL A 58 0.85 -4.77 -8.27
CA VAL A 58 0.20 -4.67 -9.59
C VAL A 58 1.06 -3.89 -10.59
N LEU A 59 1.59 -2.72 -10.18
CA LEU A 59 2.30 -1.82 -11.10
C LEU A 59 3.82 -1.95 -11.05
N GLY A 60 4.38 -2.68 -10.09
CA GLY A 60 5.81 -2.98 -10.03
C GLY A 60 6.68 -1.89 -9.42
N LEU A 61 6.12 -1.03 -8.57
CA LEU A 61 6.88 -0.02 -7.83
C LEU A 61 8.05 -0.67 -7.07
N ASP A 62 9.22 -0.06 -7.12
CA ASP A 62 10.48 -0.58 -6.57
C ASP A 62 10.70 -0.21 -5.09
N ARG A 63 9.65 -0.27 -4.31
CA ARG A 63 9.68 -0.18 -2.85
C ARG A 63 8.70 -1.16 -2.21
N PHE A 64 9.01 -1.59 -0.99
CA PHE A 64 8.08 -2.34 -0.17
C PHE A 64 6.92 -1.46 0.33
N SER A 65 5.83 -2.11 0.66
CA SER A 65 4.68 -1.53 1.34
C SER A 65 4.31 -2.42 2.53
N GLU A 66 3.42 -1.96 3.40
CA GLU A 66 3.25 -2.60 4.70
C GLU A 66 1.80 -2.89 5.06
N ASP A 67 0.85 -2.33 4.33
CA ASP A 67 -0.58 -2.40 4.64
C ASP A 67 -1.39 -2.77 3.40
N LEU A 68 -2.52 -3.45 3.59
CA LEU A 68 -3.51 -3.70 2.54
C LEU A 68 -4.62 -2.65 2.65
N ASP A 69 -4.65 -1.73 1.70
CA ASP A 69 -5.60 -0.63 1.65
C ASP A 69 -6.67 -0.88 0.56
N PHE A 70 -7.92 -0.65 0.89
CA PHE A 70 -9.04 -0.77 -0.03
C PHE A 70 -9.90 0.49 -0.01
N ASP A 71 -10.32 0.95 -1.19
CA ASP A 71 -11.55 1.71 -1.31
C ASP A 71 -12.71 0.72 -1.27
N CYS A 72 -13.82 1.08 -0.63
CA CYS A 72 -14.95 0.17 -0.51
C CYS A 72 -16.27 0.89 -0.79
N LYS A 73 -17.19 0.17 -1.44
CA LYS A 73 -18.53 0.66 -1.71
C LYS A 73 -19.58 -0.25 -1.08
N ARG A 74 -20.44 0.33 -0.23
CA ARG A 74 -21.53 -0.39 0.44
C ARG A 74 -21.06 -1.58 1.29
N LEU A 75 -19.82 -1.57 1.76
CA LEU A 75 -19.32 -2.57 2.70
C LEU A 75 -19.84 -2.21 4.10
N THR A 76 -20.41 -3.18 4.81
CA THR A 76 -20.81 -2.99 6.21
C THR A 76 -19.71 -3.44 7.17
N ALA A 77 -19.80 -2.98 8.43
CA ALA A 77 -18.85 -3.40 9.47
C ALA A 77 -18.88 -4.93 9.69
N ASP A 78 -20.07 -5.51 9.71
CA ASP A 78 -20.22 -6.96 9.91
C ASP A 78 -19.62 -7.76 8.74
N GLU A 79 -19.82 -7.32 7.49
CA GLU A 79 -19.20 -7.95 6.31
C GLU A 79 -17.68 -7.84 6.36
N PHE A 80 -17.14 -6.70 6.77
CA PHE A 80 -15.70 -6.52 6.94
C PHE A 80 -15.14 -7.44 8.02
N VAL A 81 -15.83 -7.58 9.15
CA VAL A 81 -15.44 -8.50 10.23
C VAL A 81 -15.49 -9.94 9.74
N LEU A 82 -16.60 -10.39 9.16
CA LEU A 82 -16.74 -11.76 8.64
C LEU A 82 -15.64 -12.11 7.62
N MET A 83 -15.38 -11.23 6.68
CA MET A 83 -14.35 -11.41 5.66
C MET A 83 -12.94 -11.52 6.28
N THR A 84 -12.62 -10.65 7.24
CA THR A 84 -11.31 -10.64 7.88
C THR A 84 -11.13 -11.74 8.91
N ASP A 85 -12.20 -12.22 9.55
CA ASP A 85 -12.17 -13.43 10.41
C ASP A 85 -11.91 -14.69 9.57
N ALA A 86 -12.55 -14.82 8.40
CA ALA A 86 -12.25 -15.90 7.46
C ALA A 86 -10.79 -15.88 6.99
N LEU A 87 -10.24 -14.68 6.74
CA LEU A 87 -8.82 -14.52 6.43
C LEU A 87 -7.93 -14.98 7.60
N VAL A 88 -8.25 -14.64 8.84
CA VAL A 88 -7.49 -15.09 10.02
C VAL A 88 -7.43 -16.62 10.08
N GLU A 89 -8.56 -17.29 9.87
CA GLU A 89 -8.59 -18.74 9.82
C GLU A 89 -7.76 -19.30 8.65
N HIS A 90 -7.84 -18.67 7.47
CA HIS A 90 -7.01 -19.05 6.33
C HIS A 90 -5.50 -18.93 6.65
N LEU A 91 -5.07 -17.85 7.29
CA LEU A 91 -3.68 -17.67 7.70
C LEU A 91 -3.23 -18.73 8.72
N ARG A 92 -4.12 -19.11 9.66
CA ARG A 92 -3.87 -20.19 10.63
C ARG A 92 -3.71 -21.54 9.94
N LEU A 93 -4.58 -21.86 8.97
CA LEU A 93 -4.50 -23.08 8.16
C LEU A 93 -3.20 -23.15 7.35
N ASN A 94 -2.62 -21.99 6.98
CA ASN A 94 -1.30 -21.89 6.34
C ASN A 94 -0.14 -21.93 7.35
N GLY A 95 -0.40 -22.29 8.61
CA GLY A 95 0.60 -22.54 9.64
C GLY A 95 1.13 -21.29 10.34
N LEU A 96 0.44 -20.14 10.21
CA LEU A 96 0.76 -18.92 10.94
C LEU A 96 0.05 -18.87 12.30
N ARG A 97 0.76 -18.47 13.33
CA ARG A 97 0.15 -18.02 14.58
C ARG A 97 -0.39 -16.61 14.38
N VAL A 98 -1.67 -16.42 14.65
CA VAL A 98 -2.36 -15.15 14.38
C VAL A 98 -3.18 -14.72 15.58
N GLU A 99 -3.00 -13.47 15.98
CA GLU A 99 -3.80 -12.76 16.97
C GLU A 99 -4.37 -11.47 16.38
N LEU A 100 -5.60 -11.13 16.75
CA LEU A 100 -6.20 -9.85 16.42
C LEU A 100 -5.87 -8.84 17.53
N ARG A 101 -5.41 -7.66 17.14
CA ARG A 101 -5.07 -6.56 18.05
C ARG A 101 -5.74 -5.26 17.61
N ASP A 102 -7.04 -5.33 17.44
CA ASP A 102 -7.84 -4.16 17.09
C ASP A 102 -7.93 -3.22 18.30
N LYS A 103 -7.84 -1.92 18.01
CA LYS A 103 -8.09 -0.86 18.99
C LYS A 103 -9.31 -0.10 18.53
N GLU A 104 -10.30 0.02 19.39
CA GLU A 104 -11.42 0.90 19.13
C GLU A 104 -10.92 2.34 18.99
N ASN A 105 -11.29 2.95 17.89
CA ASN A 105 -11.04 4.38 17.65
C ASN A 105 -12.32 5.01 17.08
N PRO A 106 -13.15 5.65 17.93
CA PRO A 106 -14.41 6.26 17.50
C PRO A 106 -14.26 7.36 16.41
N ARG A 107 -13.04 7.88 16.24
CA ARG A 107 -12.74 8.91 15.22
C ARG A 107 -12.35 8.31 13.87
N LEU A 108 -12.17 6.99 13.79
CA LEU A 108 -11.77 6.32 12.57
C LEU A 108 -13.00 6.02 11.72
N THR A 109 -13.06 6.60 10.53
CA THR A 109 -14.11 6.33 9.54
C THR A 109 -13.82 5.09 8.68
N ALA A 110 -12.59 4.59 8.70
CA ALA A 110 -12.19 3.38 8.00
C ALA A 110 -12.45 2.13 8.85
N PHE A 111 -12.89 1.06 8.21
CA PHE A 111 -12.79 -0.27 8.79
C PHE A 111 -11.32 -0.66 8.88
N ARG A 112 -10.90 -1.19 10.03
CA ARG A 112 -9.50 -1.58 10.25
C ARG A 112 -9.41 -2.89 10.99
N ARG A 113 -8.48 -3.76 10.53
CA ARG A 113 -8.08 -4.97 11.21
C ARG A 113 -6.56 -4.99 11.37
N ASN A 114 -6.09 -5.22 12.58
CA ASN A 114 -4.68 -5.39 12.88
C ASN A 114 -4.41 -6.86 13.17
N ILE A 115 -3.75 -7.52 12.23
CA ILE A 115 -3.40 -8.93 12.30
C ILE A 115 -1.96 -9.02 12.79
N TYR A 116 -1.76 -9.55 14.00
CA TYR A 116 -0.47 -9.72 14.64
C TYR A 116 0.00 -11.17 14.52
N PHE A 117 1.28 -11.36 14.25
CA PHE A 117 1.93 -12.64 14.11
C PHE A 117 2.92 -12.84 15.27
N PRO A 118 2.49 -13.42 16.42
CA PRO A 118 3.36 -13.58 17.56
C PRO A 118 4.55 -14.47 17.24
N GLU A 119 5.73 -14.06 17.71
CA GLU A 119 7.00 -14.77 17.62
C GLU A 119 7.50 -15.12 16.20
N LEU A 120 6.77 -14.75 15.13
CA LEU A 120 7.08 -15.17 13.75
C LEU A 120 8.49 -14.76 13.33
N LEU A 121 8.91 -13.54 13.64
CA LEU A 121 10.25 -13.08 13.29
C LEU A 121 11.34 -13.85 14.06
N PHE A 122 11.09 -14.18 15.32
CA PHE A 122 12.01 -14.97 16.16
C PHE A 122 12.11 -16.41 15.64
N ASP A 123 11.01 -17.06 15.34
CA ASP A 123 10.97 -18.43 14.82
C ASP A 123 11.71 -18.58 13.48
N LEU A 124 11.70 -17.51 12.67
CA LEU A 124 12.40 -17.44 11.38
C LEU A 124 13.84 -16.91 11.50
N ASN A 125 14.36 -16.70 12.73
CA ASN A 125 15.67 -16.13 12.99
C ASN A 125 15.91 -14.74 12.36
N LEU A 126 14.85 -13.94 12.19
CA LEU A 126 14.92 -12.56 11.67
C LEU A 126 15.14 -11.51 12.77
N THR A 127 15.07 -11.93 14.03
CA THR A 127 15.34 -11.12 15.21
C THR A 127 15.77 -11.99 16.38
N GLY A 128 16.56 -11.41 17.30
CA GLY A 128 16.85 -12.01 18.61
C GLY A 128 15.78 -11.73 19.67
N HIS A 129 14.77 -10.94 19.35
CA HIS A 129 13.74 -10.50 20.32
C HIS A 129 12.43 -11.23 20.07
N ARG A 130 12.06 -12.16 20.98
CA ARG A 130 10.83 -12.94 20.87
C ARG A 130 9.57 -12.08 20.80
N GLU A 131 9.56 -10.95 21.53
CA GLU A 131 8.43 -10.01 21.61
C GLU A 131 8.40 -8.97 20.45
N GLU A 132 9.32 -9.07 19.47
CA GLU A 132 9.32 -8.11 18.37
C GLU A 132 8.00 -8.19 17.60
N ARG A 133 7.35 -7.03 17.44
CA ARG A 133 6.04 -6.93 16.80
C ARG A 133 6.16 -7.09 15.29
N PHE A 134 5.40 -8.03 14.76
CA PHE A 134 5.19 -8.16 13.33
C PHE A 134 3.69 -8.21 13.07
N LEU A 135 3.19 -7.24 12.34
CA LEU A 135 1.76 -7.08 12.10
C LEU A 135 1.49 -6.65 10.66
N MET A 136 0.35 -7.07 10.13
CA MET A 136 -0.23 -6.61 8.88
C MET A 136 -1.52 -5.85 9.21
N LYS A 137 -1.74 -4.75 8.54
CA LYS A 137 -2.96 -3.96 8.67
C LYS A 137 -3.79 -4.07 7.40
N ILE A 138 -5.09 -4.23 7.59
CA ILE A 138 -6.08 -4.17 6.50
C ILE A 138 -6.99 -2.99 6.80
N GLU A 139 -7.09 -2.08 5.85
CA GLU A 139 -7.98 -0.93 5.94
C GLU A 139 -8.93 -0.89 4.74
N ALA A 140 -10.20 -0.62 5.00
CA ALA A 140 -11.19 -0.39 3.97
C ALA A 140 -11.98 0.89 4.29
N GLN A 141 -11.98 1.85 3.36
CA GLN A 141 -12.66 3.13 3.55
C GLN A 141 -13.28 3.58 2.23
N ASP A 142 -14.56 3.98 2.26
CA ASP A 142 -15.17 4.66 1.11
C ASP A 142 -14.47 6.00 0.90
N GLN A 143 -13.88 6.17 -0.28
CA GLN A 143 -13.19 7.41 -0.65
C GLN A 143 -14.16 8.56 -0.95
N GLY A 144 -15.47 8.28 -1.04
CA GLY A 144 -16.51 9.26 -1.31
C GLY A 144 -16.50 9.80 -2.75
N VAL A 145 -15.82 9.12 -3.67
CA VAL A 145 -15.73 9.49 -5.08
C VAL A 145 -16.13 8.30 -5.94
N ASP A 146 -16.97 8.53 -6.93
CA ASP A 146 -17.38 7.49 -7.86
C ASP A 146 -16.44 7.45 -9.08
N TYR A 147 -15.95 6.26 -9.40
CA TYR A 147 -15.14 5.97 -10.58
C TYR A 147 -15.38 4.53 -11.03
N ILE A 148 -14.98 4.21 -12.25
CA ILE A 148 -15.12 2.84 -12.80
C ILE A 148 -13.85 2.06 -12.48
N PRO A 149 -13.93 1.04 -11.60
CA PRO A 149 -12.81 0.18 -11.33
C PRO A 149 -12.58 -0.80 -12.50
N GLN A 150 -11.38 -1.36 -12.55
CA GLN A 150 -10.98 -2.36 -13.55
C GLN A 150 -10.38 -3.59 -12.88
N THR A 151 -10.29 -4.71 -13.59
CA THR A 151 -9.61 -5.91 -13.12
C THR A 151 -8.14 -5.86 -13.52
N ALA A 152 -7.26 -6.15 -12.57
CA ALA A 152 -5.84 -6.38 -12.80
C ALA A 152 -5.44 -7.77 -12.30
N MET A 153 -4.36 -8.32 -12.86
CA MET A 153 -3.80 -9.60 -12.40
C MET A 153 -2.61 -9.34 -11.49
N VAL A 154 -2.64 -9.90 -10.31
CA VAL A 154 -1.45 -10.06 -9.46
C VAL A 154 -0.73 -11.32 -9.93
N SER A 155 0.50 -11.16 -10.42
CA SER A 155 1.37 -12.26 -10.89
C SER A 155 2.74 -12.10 -10.26
N ARG A 156 2.90 -12.61 -9.03
CA ARG A 156 4.13 -12.43 -8.23
C ARG A 156 4.35 -13.59 -7.28
N ASN A 157 5.60 -13.97 -7.10
CA ASN A 157 6.05 -14.89 -6.05
C ASN A 157 5.24 -16.22 -6.01
N GLY A 158 4.87 -16.74 -7.20
CA GLY A 158 4.05 -17.94 -7.31
C GLY A 158 2.54 -17.73 -7.23
N PHE A 159 2.08 -16.53 -6.87
CA PHE A 159 0.66 -16.16 -6.85
C PHE A 159 0.18 -15.68 -8.22
N PHE A 160 -1.05 -16.07 -8.59
CA PHE A 160 -1.70 -15.61 -9.82
C PHE A 160 -3.22 -15.52 -9.62
N PHE A 161 -3.72 -14.31 -9.42
CA PHE A 161 -5.15 -14.08 -9.14
C PHE A 161 -5.60 -12.68 -9.58
N PRO A 162 -6.91 -12.50 -9.88
CA PRO A 162 -7.46 -11.19 -10.22
C PRO A 162 -7.72 -10.35 -8.98
N VAL A 163 -7.58 -9.03 -9.12
CA VAL A 163 -7.99 -8.03 -8.13
C VAL A 163 -8.71 -6.87 -8.82
N THR A 164 -9.66 -6.25 -8.13
CA THR A 164 -10.29 -5.02 -8.59
C THR A 164 -9.44 -3.83 -8.17
N VAL A 165 -9.11 -2.94 -9.11
CA VAL A 165 -8.22 -1.79 -8.89
C VAL A 165 -8.80 -0.53 -9.57
N PRO A 166 -8.42 0.70 -9.17
CA PRO A 166 -8.73 1.90 -9.93
C PRO A 166 -7.92 1.94 -11.23
N ALA A 167 -8.38 2.72 -12.21
CA ALA A 167 -7.52 3.10 -13.33
C ALA A 167 -6.27 3.86 -12.84
N LYS A 168 -5.16 3.81 -13.61
CA LYS A 168 -3.91 4.45 -13.20
C LYS A 168 -4.07 5.95 -12.92
N GLY A 169 -4.84 6.67 -13.74
CA GLY A 169 -5.12 8.10 -13.54
C GLY A 169 -5.85 8.39 -12.24
N THR A 170 -6.85 7.58 -11.90
CA THR A 170 -7.56 7.66 -10.63
C THR A 170 -6.62 7.33 -9.45
N MET A 171 -5.75 6.31 -9.59
CA MET A 171 -4.74 5.98 -8.58
C MET A 171 -3.73 7.13 -8.38
N LEU A 172 -3.28 7.78 -9.46
CA LEU A 172 -2.44 8.98 -9.38
C LEU A 172 -3.17 10.10 -8.62
N SER A 173 -4.45 10.34 -8.94
CA SER A 173 -5.25 11.36 -8.26
C SER A 173 -5.46 11.07 -6.78
N MET A 174 -5.62 9.80 -6.39
CA MET A 174 -5.61 9.37 -4.97
C MET A 174 -4.28 9.69 -4.29
N LYS A 175 -3.13 9.49 -4.97
CA LYS A 175 -1.81 9.81 -4.45
C LYS A 175 -1.56 11.32 -4.35
N LEU A 176 -2.02 12.08 -5.33
CA LEU A 176 -2.00 13.55 -5.29
C LEU A 176 -2.83 14.09 -4.12
N ALA A 177 -4.04 13.59 -3.92
CA ALA A 177 -4.88 13.96 -2.78
C ALA A 177 -4.21 13.62 -1.44
N ALA A 178 -3.59 12.45 -1.31
CA ALA A 178 -2.85 12.06 -0.12
C ALA A 178 -1.61 12.95 0.11
N LEU A 179 -0.88 13.31 -0.95
CA LEU A 179 0.25 14.23 -0.89
C LEU A 179 -0.20 15.61 -0.39
N LEU A 180 -1.26 16.16 -0.97
CA LEU A 180 -1.81 17.45 -0.53
C LEU A 180 -2.28 17.43 0.92
N ALA A 181 -2.85 16.32 1.38
CA ALA A 181 -3.34 16.19 2.76
C ALA A 181 -2.19 16.07 3.78
N ARG A 182 -1.25 15.15 3.59
CA ARG A 182 -0.30 14.72 4.63
C ARG A 182 1.19 14.83 4.27
N ALA A 183 1.54 14.91 2.98
CA ALA A 183 2.90 15.06 2.46
C ALA A 183 3.95 14.11 3.09
N LYS A 184 3.69 12.80 3.12
CA LYS A 184 4.72 11.81 3.50
C LYS A 184 5.70 11.62 2.35
N GLY A 185 6.97 11.30 2.63
CA GLY A 185 8.00 11.11 1.60
C GLY A 185 7.61 10.11 0.52
N ARG A 186 6.99 8.99 0.92
CA ARG A 186 6.47 7.99 -0.01
C ARG A 186 5.34 8.51 -0.92
N ASP A 187 4.56 9.52 -0.50
CA ASP A 187 3.49 10.06 -1.34
C ASP A 187 4.09 10.83 -2.54
N PHE A 188 5.21 11.54 -2.35
CA PHE A 188 5.96 12.17 -3.45
C PHE A 188 6.55 11.12 -4.41
N TYR A 189 7.19 10.09 -3.87
CA TYR A 189 7.81 9.02 -4.65
C TYR A 189 6.79 8.25 -5.49
N ASP A 190 5.67 7.86 -4.88
CA ASP A 190 4.56 7.19 -5.56
C ASP A 190 3.94 8.05 -6.65
N THR A 191 3.81 9.36 -6.39
CA THR A 191 3.30 10.34 -7.38
C THR A 191 4.23 10.44 -8.59
N ILE A 192 5.55 10.55 -8.39
CA ILE A 192 6.53 10.57 -9.49
C ILE A 192 6.40 9.29 -10.33
N PHE A 193 6.35 8.13 -9.68
CA PHE A 193 6.24 6.83 -10.35
C PHE A 193 4.98 6.72 -11.23
N LEU A 194 3.83 7.16 -10.71
CA LEU A 194 2.58 7.10 -11.44
C LEU A 194 2.48 8.14 -12.54
N TRP A 195 2.90 9.36 -12.26
CA TRP A 195 2.76 10.47 -13.21
C TRP A 195 3.62 10.32 -14.48
N GLN A 196 4.67 9.51 -14.42
CA GLN A 196 5.44 9.10 -15.60
C GLN A 196 4.69 8.12 -16.50
N GLN A 197 3.55 7.57 -16.06
CA GLN A 197 2.80 6.52 -16.75
C GLN A 197 1.40 6.93 -17.18
N THR A 198 0.85 8.01 -16.63
CA THR A 198 -0.55 8.43 -16.85
C THR A 198 -0.75 9.86 -16.39
N ASP A 199 -1.80 10.50 -16.89
CA ASP A 199 -2.26 11.80 -16.43
C ASP A 199 -3.20 11.67 -15.23
N PRO A 200 -3.36 12.73 -14.40
CA PRO A 200 -4.32 12.76 -13.31
C PRO A 200 -5.77 12.68 -13.82
N ASP A 201 -6.63 12.02 -13.06
CA ASP A 201 -8.07 12.05 -13.21
C ASP A 201 -8.63 13.31 -12.52
N TYR A 202 -8.88 14.37 -13.29
CA TYR A 202 -9.41 15.62 -12.75
C TYR A 202 -10.83 15.50 -12.24
N GLY A 203 -11.63 14.54 -12.74
CA GLY A 203 -12.95 14.25 -12.19
C GLY A 203 -12.87 13.75 -10.74
N PHE A 204 -11.88 12.89 -10.46
CA PHE A 204 -11.58 12.47 -9.09
C PHE A 204 -11.06 13.64 -8.23
N LEU A 205 -10.10 14.43 -8.75
CA LEU A 205 -9.52 15.57 -8.03
C LEU A 205 -10.56 16.65 -7.72
N HIS A 206 -11.51 16.91 -8.65
CA HIS A 206 -12.61 17.81 -8.41
C HIS A 206 -13.44 17.39 -7.20
N GLN A 207 -13.93 16.15 -7.20
CA GLN A 207 -14.77 15.64 -6.13
C GLN A 207 -14.03 15.55 -4.78
N ARG A 208 -12.74 15.21 -4.81
CA ARG A 208 -11.95 14.97 -3.60
C ARG A 208 -11.28 16.22 -3.03
N CYS A 209 -10.82 17.13 -3.87
CA CYS A 209 -9.96 18.26 -3.52
C CYS A 209 -10.45 19.60 -4.06
N GLY A 210 -11.49 19.63 -4.89
CA GLY A 210 -11.94 20.84 -5.57
C GLY A 210 -10.97 21.36 -6.62
N ILE A 211 -10.17 20.46 -7.25
CA ILE A 211 -9.15 20.80 -8.25
C ILE A 211 -9.63 20.36 -9.63
N ASP A 212 -9.83 21.34 -10.53
CA ASP A 212 -10.43 21.11 -11.84
C ASP A 212 -9.41 21.20 -12.99
N THR A 213 -8.34 21.93 -12.79
CA THR A 213 -7.39 22.24 -13.87
C THR A 213 -5.94 21.98 -13.47
N PRO A 214 -5.06 21.81 -14.47
CA PRO A 214 -3.61 21.70 -14.24
C PRO A 214 -3.05 22.89 -13.45
N GLU A 215 -3.51 24.10 -13.72
CA GLU A 215 -3.03 25.31 -13.03
C GLU A 215 -3.42 25.29 -11.55
N MET A 216 -4.64 24.86 -11.21
CA MET A 216 -5.08 24.69 -9.81
C MET A 216 -4.24 23.62 -9.11
N LEU A 217 -3.97 22.50 -9.78
CA LEU A 217 -3.14 21.42 -9.24
C LEU A 217 -1.70 21.91 -9.00
N LYS A 218 -1.11 22.60 -9.98
CA LYS A 218 0.23 23.18 -9.89
C LYS A 218 0.35 24.13 -8.69
N LYS A 219 -0.63 25.02 -8.54
CA LYS A 219 -0.67 25.94 -7.40
C LYS A 219 -0.75 25.19 -6.07
N ALA A 220 -1.69 24.25 -5.94
CA ALA A 220 -1.86 23.48 -4.70
C ALA A 220 -0.61 22.68 -4.31
N LEU A 221 0.07 22.07 -5.30
CA LEU A 221 1.32 21.35 -5.08
C LEU A 221 2.47 22.29 -4.71
N SER A 222 2.56 23.47 -5.31
CA SER A 222 3.57 24.48 -4.99
C SER A 222 3.40 25.00 -3.56
N ASP A 223 2.16 25.38 -3.19
CA ASP A 223 1.83 25.84 -1.83
C ASP A 223 2.17 24.74 -0.77
N LYS A 224 1.92 23.46 -1.11
CA LYS A 224 2.28 22.33 -0.23
C LYS A 224 3.80 22.19 -0.10
N LEU A 225 4.54 22.33 -1.19
CA LEU A 225 6.00 22.24 -1.18
C LEU A 225 6.66 23.37 -0.38
N ASP A 226 6.10 24.57 -0.38
CA ASP A 226 6.63 25.72 0.36
C ASP A 226 6.62 25.49 1.89
N THR A 227 5.77 24.57 2.36
CA THR A 227 5.62 24.18 3.77
C THR A 227 6.21 22.82 4.10
N THR A 228 6.87 22.14 3.15
CA THR A 228 7.35 20.76 3.31
C THR A 228 8.87 20.69 3.24
N ASP A 229 9.49 20.16 4.30
CA ASP A 229 10.91 19.82 4.31
C ASP A 229 11.14 18.48 3.58
N LEU A 230 11.55 18.55 2.31
CA LEU A 230 11.77 17.35 1.49
C LEU A 230 12.98 16.53 1.94
N GLU A 231 14.00 17.13 2.56
CA GLU A 231 15.17 16.41 3.09
C GLU A 231 14.76 15.52 4.28
N LEU A 232 13.89 16.04 5.13
CA LEU A 232 13.30 15.24 6.21
C LEU A 232 12.40 14.13 5.65
N LYS A 233 11.58 14.45 4.62
CA LYS A 233 10.68 13.49 3.98
C LYS A 233 11.41 12.40 3.21
N GLN A 234 12.59 12.66 2.67
CA GLN A 234 13.43 11.67 2.03
C GLN A 234 13.78 10.52 3.00
N LYS A 235 14.11 10.84 4.24
CA LYS A 235 14.56 9.89 5.25
C LYS A 235 13.42 9.02 5.81
N ASP A 236 12.17 9.50 5.73
CA ASP A 236 11.04 8.81 6.38
C ASP A 236 10.61 7.52 5.67
N PHE A 237 11.08 7.25 4.43
CA PHE A 237 10.70 6.07 3.65
C PHE A 237 11.86 5.35 2.92
N GLU A 238 13.09 5.85 2.99
CA GLU A 238 14.23 5.27 2.25
C GLU A 238 14.49 3.80 2.61
N HIS A 239 14.16 3.39 3.84
CA HIS A 239 14.27 2.00 4.31
C HIS A 239 13.32 1.03 3.58
N LEU A 240 12.30 1.53 2.90
CA LEU A 240 11.37 0.74 2.09
C LEU A 240 11.86 0.54 0.65
N LEU A 241 12.79 1.36 0.17
CA LEU A 241 13.27 1.35 -1.22
C LEU A 241 14.22 0.19 -1.47
N PHE A 242 14.10 -0.47 -2.62
CA PHE A 242 15.08 -1.47 -3.08
C PHE A 242 16.48 -0.86 -3.29
N ASN A 243 16.51 0.38 -3.71
CA ASN A 243 17.71 1.21 -3.75
C ASN A 243 17.47 2.50 -2.95
N PRO A 244 17.99 2.61 -1.71
CA PRO A 244 17.79 3.76 -0.85
C PRO A 244 18.20 5.11 -1.49
N SER A 245 19.20 5.10 -2.41
CA SER A 245 19.64 6.34 -3.08
C SER A 245 18.55 6.98 -3.96
N ARG A 246 17.54 6.21 -4.39
CA ARG A 246 16.41 6.74 -5.16
C ARG A 246 15.49 7.65 -4.35
N SER A 247 15.59 7.64 -3.02
CA SER A 247 14.84 8.58 -2.17
C SER A 247 15.11 10.04 -2.52
N THR A 248 16.32 10.35 -3.05
CA THR A 248 16.69 11.71 -3.49
C THR A 248 15.82 12.25 -4.62
N GLN A 249 15.11 11.41 -5.36
CA GLN A 249 14.22 11.86 -6.45
C GLN A 249 13.17 12.86 -5.97
N ILE A 250 12.69 12.72 -4.73
CA ILE A 250 11.69 13.64 -4.19
C ILE A 250 12.23 15.06 -3.98
N LEU A 251 13.55 15.25 -3.84
CA LEU A 251 14.16 16.57 -3.70
C LEU A 251 13.98 17.43 -4.97
N HIS A 252 13.77 16.78 -6.11
CA HIS A 252 13.52 17.42 -7.41
C HIS A 252 12.03 17.52 -7.75
N PHE A 253 11.14 17.33 -6.77
CA PHE A 253 9.70 17.28 -7.04
C PHE A 253 9.16 18.61 -7.59
N ARG A 254 9.74 19.76 -7.19
CA ARG A 254 9.35 21.07 -7.75
C ARG A 254 9.63 21.16 -9.25
N GLN A 255 10.85 20.79 -9.68
CA GLN A 255 11.19 20.76 -11.12
C GLN A 255 10.35 19.72 -11.87
N PHE A 256 10.00 18.62 -11.20
CA PHE A 256 9.16 17.58 -11.79
C PHE A 256 7.76 18.11 -12.11
N ILE A 257 7.07 18.78 -11.17
CA ILE A 257 5.74 19.35 -11.42
C ILE A 257 5.74 20.45 -12.47
N GLU A 258 6.82 21.27 -12.55
CA GLU A 258 6.97 22.28 -13.58
C GLU A 258 7.03 21.69 -15.00
N LYS A 259 7.55 20.48 -15.13
CA LYS A 259 7.62 19.75 -16.40
C LYS A 259 6.31 19.06 -16.75
N MET A 260 5.56 18.61 -15.75
CA MET A 260 4.33 17.83 -15.93
C MET A 260 3.09 18.72 -16.10
N LEU A 261 3.13 19.95 -15.59
CA LEU A 261 2.08 20.96 -15.58
C LEU A 261 2.61 22.30 -16.13
#